data_3e32739da18a7b5b8fc0befb43b84751
#
_entry.id   3e32739da18a7b5b8fc0befb43b84751
#
_cell.length_a   1.000
_cell.length_b   1.000
_cell.length_c   1.000
_cell.angle_alpha   90.00
_cell.angle_beta   90.00
_cell.angle_gamma   90.00
#
_symmetry.space_group_name_H-M   'P 1'
#
loop_
_entity.id
_entity.type
_entity.pdbx_description
1 polymer ?
#
loop_
_entity_poly.entity_id
_entity_poly.type
_entity_poly.pdbx_seq_one_letter_code
_entity_poly.pdbx_strand_id
1 'polypeptide(L)'
;MFSYATRRRRRRWRRRRRLAVLLAVVTVAAVATQQLARPHPAGPSQTATASAASRTVQHAHRAARPPKARKPSTEPSITWTDFHGIQLPVSAEAGPHYRHRGLAGGFTDTPLGAVLAAVNIAVRTAAQWGPPIYRPTINHQVTGPAAATLLAADRSDYAALRAAAHVAPGQPAGRGYAVEAAYRLAAYTPSAATADIVSEGPAGNGTTAIAVTRIQVVWRRGDWRVVAPPGGTWASSASTVSSLRGYTAFPNQR
;
A
#
# COMPACT_ATOMS: atom_id res chain seq x y z
N MET A 1 34.64 42.65 8.40
CA MET A 1 33.80 42.44 7.22
C MET A 1 33.84 40.98 6.74
N PHE A 2 33.50 40.01 7.58
CA PHE A 2 33.47 38.60 7.20
C PHE A 2 32.37 37.90 8.01
N SER A 3 31.11 37.85 7.54
CA SER A 3 30.11 36.94 8.13
C SER A 3 28.82 36.76 7.34
N TYR A 4 28.75 37.04 6.05
CA TYR A 4 27.47 36.87 5.26
C TYR A 4 27.44 35.69 4.31
N ALA A 5 28.58 35.08 3.99
CA ALA A 5 28.65 34.03 2.98
C ALA A 5 28.27 32.61 3.49
N THR A 6 28.40 32.33 4.79
CA THR A 6 28.20 30.99 5.36
C THR A 6 26.73 30.66 5.64
N ARG A 7 25.84 31.66 5.80
CA ARG A 7 24.41 31.41 6.06
C ARG A 7 23.62 30.98 4.80
N ARG A 8 24.03 31.42 3.61
CA ARG A 8 23.33 31.04 2.37
C ARG A 8 23.59 29.59 1.94
N ARG A 9 24.78 29.03 2.22
CA ARG A 9 25.11 27.62 1.87
C ARG A 9 24.32 26.61 2.72
N ARG A 10 24.09 26.89 4.00
CA ARG A 10 23.35 25.98 4.90
C ARG A 10 21.84 25.90 4.57
N ARG A 11 21.23 26.98 4.04
CA ARG A 11 19.82 26.97 3.61
C ARG A 11 19.61 26.19 2.33
N ARG A 12 20.54 26.22 1.37
CA ARG A 12 20.44 25.43 0.12
C ARG A 12 20.62 23.94 0.35
N TRP A 13 21.44 23.55 1.32
CA TRP A 13 21.68 22.13 1.65
C TRP A 13 20.50 21.51 2.40
N ARG A 14 19.81 22.25 3.27
CA ARG A 14 18.57 21.82 3.92
C ARG A 14 17.39 21.70 2.94
N ARG A 15 17.33 22.55 1.91
CA ARG A 15 16.30 22.44 0.85
C ARG A 15 16.51 21.21 -0.04
N ARG A 16 17.74 20.83 -0.37
CA ARG A 16 18.04 19.64 -1.17
C ARG A 16 17.77 18.32 -0.42
N ARG A 17 17.92 18.28 0.91
CA ARG A 17 17.56 17.10 1.72
C ARG A 17 16.04 16.93 1.91
N ARG A 18 15.25 18.00 1.82
CA ARG A 18 13.79 17.93 1.95
C ARG A 18 13.09 17.54 0.65
N LEU A 19 13.69 17.72 -0.52
CA LEU A 19 13.15 17.27 -1.81
C LEU A 19 13.26 15.75 -2.03
N ALA A 20 14.10 15.05 -1.28
CA ALA A 20 14.24 13.59 -1.36
C ALA A 20 13.23 12.79 -0.50
N VAL A 21 12.40 13.46 0.31
CA VAL A 21 11.46 12.80 1.26
C VAL A 21 10.01 12.86 0.78
N LEU A 22 9.71 13.55 -0.32
CA LEU A 22 8.34 13.87 -0.74
C LEU A 22 7.67 12.83 -1.64
N LEU A 23 8.23 11.62 -1.76
CA LEU A 23 7.66 10.57 -2.60
C LEU A 23 7.06 9.38 -1.84
N ALA A 24 6.77 9.49 -0.56
CA ALA A 24 6.71 8.34 0.35
C ALA A 24 5.31 7.82 0.74
N VAL A 25 4.23 8.11 0.02
CA VAL A 25 2.91 7.52 0.40
C VAL A 25 2.21 6.79 -0.74
N VAL A 26 2.66 6.92 -1.96
CA VAL A 26 2.20 6.07 -3.09
C VAL A 26 3.36 5.67 -4.00
N THR A 27 4.57 6.13 -3.71
CA THR A 27 5.78 5.63 -4.34
C THR A 27 6.63 4.95 -3.29
N VAL A 28 6.40 3.68 -3.10
CA VAL A 28 7.27 2.74 -2.40
C VAL A 28 8.64 2.58 -3.10
N ALA A 29 9.00 3.50 -3.97
CA ALA A 29 10.13 3.35 -4.89
C ALA A 29 11.41 4.11 -4.51
N ALA A 30 11.54 4.74 -3.35
CA ALA A 30 12.69 5.63 -3.12
C ALA A 30 13.53 5.40 -1.84
N VAL A 31 13.47 4.25 -1.20
CA VAL A 31 14.33 3.96 -0.03
C VAL A 31 15.38 2.86 -0.31
N ALA A 32 15.61 2.49 -1.54
CA ALA A 32 16.59 1.46 -1.90
C ALA A 32 17.95 2.03 -2.36
N THR A 33 18.49 3.06 -1.68
CA THR A 33 19.90 3.43 -1.91
C THR A 33 20.52 3.94 -0.64
N GLN A 34 21.05 3.04 0.16
CA GLN A 34 22.30 3.10 0.92
C GLN A 34 22.32 2.06 2.04
N GLN A 35 22.48 0.80 1.68
CA GLN A 35 23.24 -0.14 2.52
C GLN A 35 24.06 -1.04 1.60
N LEU A 36 25.22 -0.52 1.23
CA LEU A 36 26.27 -1.28 0.58
C LEU A 36 27.01 -2.13 1.61
N ALA A 37 27.07 -3.42 1.32
CA ALA A 37 28.16 -4.32 1.58
C ALA A 37 28.58 -4.61 3.02
N ARG A 38 28.15 -5.76 3.53
CA ARG A 38 28.99 -6.62 4.33
C ARG A 38 28.96 -8.03 3.73
N PRO A 39 30.08 -8.63 3.38
CA PRO A 39 30.12 -9.99 2.86
C PRO A 39 29.92 -10.99 4.02
N HIS A 40 29.03 -11.96 3.84
CA HIS A 40 28.92 -13.12 4.71
C HIS A 40 29.79 -14.24 4.13
N PRO A 41 30.53 -14.99 4.97
CA PRO A 41 31.32 -16.12 4.53
C PRO A 41 30.46 -17.33 4.19
N ALA A 42 30.82 -18.00 3.14
CA ALA A 42 30.22 -19.24 2.66
C ALA A 42 30.41 -20.39 3.65
N GLY A 43 29.32 -21.10 3.97
CA GLY A 43 29.33 -22.39 4.65
C GLY A 43 29.01 -23.52 3.64
N PRO A 44 29.49 -24.76 3.86
CA PRO A 44 29.66 -25.74 2.81
C PRO A 44 28.41 -26.46 2.36
N SER A 45 28.39 -26.76 1.05
CA SER A 45 27.43 -27.60 0.34
C SER A 45 27.41 -29.03 0.88
N GLN A 46 26.22 -29.53 1.18
CA GLN A 46 25.98 -30.96 1.31
C GLN A 46 25.18 -31.46 0.11
N THR A 47 25.85 -32.25 -0.69
CA THR A 47 25.33 -33.10 -1.76
C THR A 47 24.54 -34.24 -1.16
N ALA A 48 23.26 -34.37 -1.54
CA ALA A 48 22.48 -35.57 -1.30
C ALA A 48 22.01 -36.17 -2.61
N THR A 49 22.46 -37.37 -2.81
CA THR A 49 22.36 -38.26 -3.95
C THR A 49 20.92 -38.69 -4.25
N ALA A 50 20.53 -38.65 -5.49
CA ALA A 50 19.29 -39.19 -6.02
C ALA A 50 19.33 -40.73 -6.05
N SER A 51 18.24 -41.36 -5.58
CA SER A 51 17.98 -42.79 -5.88
C SER A 51 16.67 -42.88 -6.65
N ALA A 52 16.78 -43.33 -7.86
CA ALA A 52 15.70 -43.64 -8.78
C ALA A 52 15.08 -44.99 -8.42
N ALA A 53 13.76 -45.06 -8.30
CA ALA A 53 13.01 -46.31 -8.34
C ALA A 53 11.83 -46.17 -9.27
N SER A 54 11.97 -46.78 -10.45
CA SER A 54 10.90 -47.00 -11.40
C SER A 54 9.83 -47.94 -10.83
N ARG A 55 8.56 -47.60 -10.94
CA ARG A 55 7.44 -48.52 -10.80
C ARG A 55 6.42 -48.34 -11.91
N THR A 56 6.21 -49.43 -12.55
CA THR A 56 5.39 -49.82 -13.66
C THR A 56 3.93 -49.36 -13.55
N VAL A 57 3.43 -48.90 -14.68
CA VAL A 57 2.05 -48.48 -14.94
C VAL A 57 1.12 -49.73 -15.00
N GLN A 58 0.04 -49.73 -14.24
CA GLN A 58 -1.12 -50.52 -14.49
C GLN A 58 -2.31 -49.60 -14.81
N HIS A 59 -2.76 -49.70 -16.08
CA HIS A 59 -3.99 -49.08 -16.56
C HIS A 59 -5.21 -49.80 -15.96
N ALA A 60 -5.96 -49.09 -15.11
CA ALA A 60 -7.32 -49.43 -14.78
C ALA A 60 -8.27 -48.39 -15.39
N HIS A 61 -9.02 -48.76 -16.39
CA HIS A 61 -10.16 -48.00 -16.91
C HIS A 61 -11.17 -47.82 -15.78
N ARG A 62 -11.24 -46.61 -15.23
CA ARG A 62 -12.30 -46.21 -14.30
C ARG A 62 -13.25 -45.28 -15.04
N ALA A 63 -14.49 -45.75 -15.18
CA ALA A 63 -15.59 -45.01 -15.81
C ALA A 63 -15.68 -43.57 -15.27
N ALA A 64 -15.76 -42.61 -16.17
CA ALA A 64 -15.90 -41.19 -15.88
C ALA A 64 -17.19 -40.95 -15.07
N ARG A 65 -17.01 -40.56 -13.79
CA ARG A 65 -18.07 -40.03 -12.95
C ARG A 65 -18.43 -38.63 -13.48
N PRO A 66 -19.73 -38.33 -13.72
CA PRO A 66 -20.10 -36.99 -14.19
C PRO A 66 -19.57 -35.91 -13.23
N PRO A 67 -19.12 -34.75 -13.75
CA PRO A 67 -18.57 -33.69 -12.92
C PRO A 67 -19.65 -33.22 -11.94
N LYS A 68 -19.39 -33.36 -10.64
CA LYS A 68 -20.21 -32.73 -9.60
C LYS A 68 -20.24 -31.24 -9.91
N ALA A 69 -21.45 -30.70 -10.11
CA ALA A 69 -21.66 -29.28 -10.23
C ALA A 69 -20.91 -28.57 -9.09
N ARG A 70 -19.93 -27.75 -9.48
CA ARG A 70 -19.16 -26.94 -8.52
C ARG A 70 -20.17 -25.99 -7.87
N LYS A 71 -20.43 -26.15 -6.58
CA LYS A 71 -21.17 -25.14 -5.82
C LYS A 71 -20.49 -23.79 -6.14
N PRO A 72 -21.25 -22.73 -6.47
CA PRO A 72 -20.64 -21.41 -6.66
C PRO A 72 -19.81 -21.10 -5.42
N SER A 73 -18.52 -20.82 -5.61
CA SER A 73 -17.67 -20.43 -4.51
C SER A 73 -18.19 -19.07 -4.04
N THR A 74 -18.60 -19.01 -2.80
CA THR A 74 -19.12 -17.80 -2.14
C THR A 74 -17.98 -16.89 -1.71
N GLU A 75 -16.84 -16.92 -2.41
CA GLU A 75 -15.78 -15.94 -2.16
C GLU A 75 -16.20 -14.62 -2.77
N PRO A 76 -16.18 -13.53 -1.96
CA PRO A 76 -16.57 -12.20 -2.44
C PRO A 76 -15.71 -11.79 -3.63
N SER A 77 -16.37 -11.35 -4.70
CA SER A 77 -15.68 -10.93 -5.92
C SER A 77 -14.98 -9.59 -5.69
N ILE A 78 -13.71 -9.51 -6.11
CA ILE A 78 -12.98 -8.23 -6.15
C ILE A 78 -12.94 -7.75 -7.60
N THR A 79 -13.32 -6.49 -7.78
CA THR A 79 -13.20 -5.74 -9.02
C THR A 79 -12.33 -4.50 -8.78
N TRP A 80 -12.05 -3.72 -9.83
CA TRP A 80 -11.11 -2.62 -9.76
C TRP A 80 -11.75 -1.30 -10.19
N THR A 81 -11.31 -0.21 -9.56
CA THR A 81 -11.74 1.14 -9.91
C THR A 81 -10.54 2.06 -10.01
N ASP A 82 -10.47 2.87 -11.06
CA ASP A 82 -9.41 3.87 -11.18
C ASP A 82 -9.58 4.98 -10.15
N PHE A 83 -8.48 5.32 -9.51
CA PHE A 83 -8.37 6.45 -8.62
C PHE A 83 -7.07 7.21 -8.90
N HIS A 84 -7.15 8.23 -9.74
CA HIS A 84 -6.00 9.05 -10.13
C HIS A 84 -4.81 8.25 -10.70
N GLY A 85 -5.09 7.16 -11.42
CA GLY A 85 -4.10 6.27 -12.03
C GLY A 85 -3.73 5.06 -11.17
N ILE A 86 -4.24 4.95 -9.94
CA ILE A 86 -4.13 3.73 -9.13
C ILE A 86 -5.39 2.92 -9.29
N GLN A 87 -5.25 1.63 -9.58
CA GLN A 87 -6.36 0.69 -9.53
C GLN A 87 -6.60 0.27 -8.07
N LEU A 88 -7.76 0.61 -7.52
CA LEU A 88 -8.13 0.26 -6.16
C LEU A 88 -9.10 -0.92 -6.16
N PRO A 89 -8.87 -1.93 -5.29
CA PRO A 89 -9.76 -3.07 -5.17
C PRO A 89 -11.08 -2.66 -4.51
N VAL A 90 -12.19 -3.15 -5.04
CA VAL A 90 -13.55 -2.95 -4.54
C VAL A 90 -14.33 -4.25 -4.62
N SER A 91 -15.36 -4.41 -3.81
CA SER A 91 -16.25 -5.57 -3.82
C SER A 91 -17.70 -5.13 -3.64
N ALA A 92 -18.60 -5.73 -4.41
CA ALA A 92 -20.04 -5.49 -4.24
C ALA A 92 -20.53 -5.93 -2.85
N GLU A 93 -19.91 -6.95 -2.27
CA GLU A 93 -20.28 -7.50 -0.97
C GLU A 93 -19.56 -6.82 0.20
N ALA A 94 -18.30 -6.40 0.00
CA ALA A 94 -17.43 -5.91 1.09
C ALA A 94 -17.14 -4.39 1.03
N GLY A 95 -17.53 -3.73 -0.05
CA GLY A 95 -17.38 -2.28 -0.21
C GLY A 95 -16.11 -1.84 -0.98
N PRO A 96 -15.87 -0.53 -1.08
CA PRO A 96 -16.70 0.56 -0.57
C PRO A 96 -18.04 0.69 -1.32
N HIS A 97 -19.13 0.83 -0.57
CA HIS A 97 -20.48 0.98 -1.16
C HIS A 97 -20.79 2.41 -1.60
N TYR A 98 -20.01 3.39 -1.12
CA TYR A 98 -20.09 4.76 -1.62
C TYR A 98 -18.70 5.38 -1.83
N ARG A 99 -18.64 6.28 -2.80
CA ARG A 99 -17.48 7.14 -3.08
C ARG A 99 -18.00 8.55 -3.35
N HIS A 100 -17.70 9.48 -2.45
CA HIS A 100 -18.23 10.84 -2.55
C HIS A 100 -17.31 11.83 -1.84
N ARG A 101 -17.05 12.99 -2.45
CA ARG A 101 -16.26 14.09 -1.89
C ARG A 101 -14.91 13.65 -1.30
N GLY A 102 -14.19 12.81 -2.01
CA GLY A 102 -12.88 12.28 -1.59
C GLY A 102 -12.96 11.08 -0.65
N LEU A 103 -14.13 10.74 -0.12
CA LEU A 103 -14.34 9.61 0.78
C LEU A 103 -14.63 8.31 0.00
N ALA A 104 -14.29 7.19 0.61
CA ALA A 104 -14.75 5.86 0.23
C ALA A 104 -15.16 5.12 1.50
N GLY A 105 -16.40 4.66 1.60
CA GLY A 105 -16.90 4.06 2.82
C GLY A 105 -18.09 3.12 2.58
N GLY A 106 -18.72 2.69 3.68
CA GLY A 106 -19.71 1.63 3.66
C GLY A 106 -19.03 0.26 3.47
N PHE A 107 -17.90 0.06 4.09
CA PHE A 107 -17.27 -1.26 4.13
C PHE A 107 -18.02 -2.15 5.13
N THR A 108 -18.12 -3.45 4.82
CA THR A 108 -18.75 -4.39 5.74
C THR A 108 -17.83 -4.75 6.91
N ASP A 109 -18.42 -5.14 8.04
CA ASP A 109 -17.72 -5.70 9.19
C ASP A 109 -17.30 -7.15 8.91
N THR A 110 -16.33 -7.30 8.00
CA THR A 110 -15.78 -8.59 7.58
C THR A 110 -14.26 -8.47 7.39
N PRO A 111 -13.51 -9.58 7.39
CA PRO A 111 -12.09 -9.59 7.08
C PRO A 111 -11.75 -8.87 5.77
N LEU A 112 -12.50 -9.13 4.70
CA LEU A 112 -12.28 -8.47 3.42
C LEU A 112 -12.66 -6.98 3.47
N GLY A 113 -13.78 -6.62 4.11
CA GLY A 113 -14.16 -5.21 4.30
C GLY A 113 -13.08 -4.41 5.02
N ALA A 114 -12.43 -4.98 6.04
CA ALA A 114 -11.31 -4.36 6.73
C ALA A 114 -10.09 -4.14 5.83
N VAL A 115 -9.74 -5.12 4.98
CA VAL A 115 -8.65 -5.00 4.00
C VAL A 115 -8.96 -3.92 2.96
N LEU A 116 -10.16 -3.93 2.38
CA LEU A 116 -10.57 -2.94 1.39
C LEU A 116 -10.62 -1.52 1.98
N ALA A 117 -11.06 -1.39 3.22
CA ALA A 117 -11.01 -0.12 3.95
C ALA A 117 -9.58 0.37 4.15
N ALA A 118 -8.67 -0.51 4.57
CA ALA A 118 -7.27 -0.18 4.76
C ALA A 118 -6.66 0.40 3.48
N VAL A 119 -6.81 -0.28 2.34
CA VAL A 119 -6.30 0.20 1.04
C VAL A 119 -6.98 1.51 0.63
N ASN A 120 -8.31 1.49 0.54
CA ASN A 120 -9.06 2.59 -0.04
C ASN A 120 -8.95 3.89 0.74
N ILE A 121 -8.88 3.82 2.08
CA ILE A 121 -8.75 5.01 2.92
C ILE A 121 -7.30 5.49 2.94
N ALA A 122 -6.30 4.59 3.15
CA ALA A 122 -4.90 5.00 3.23
C ALA A 122 -4.42 5.68 1.94
N VAL A 123 -4.73 5.13 0.77
CA VAL A 123 -4.37 5.76 -0.51
C VAL A 123 -4.93 7.17 -0.63
N ARG A 124 -6.14 7.43 -0.14
CA ARG A 124 -6.78 8.74 -0.20
C ARG A 124 -6.21 9.77 0.77
N THR A 125 -5.41 9.36 1.74
CA THR A 125 -4.73 10.33 2.64
C THR A 125 -3.57 11.03 1.96
N ALA A 126 -3.05 10.54 0.83
CA ALA A 126 -1.84 11.08 0.23
C ALA A 126 -2.00 12.55 -0.23
N ALA A 127 -1.04 13.38 0.14
CA ALA A 127 -0.99 14.81 -0.14
C ALA A 127 -1.14 15.14 -1.63
N GLN A 128 -0.60 14.31 -2.52
CA GLN A 128 -0.63 14.52 -3.99
C GLN A 128 -2.02 14.60 -4.60
N TRP A 129 -3.05 14.06 -3.94
CA TRP A 129 -4.43 14.15 -4.41
C TRP A 129 -5.08 15.50 -4.18
N GLY A 130 -4.44 16.36 -3.38
CA GLY A 130 -4.93 17.69 -3.06
C GLY A 130 -5.93 17.73 -1.89
N PRO A 131 -6.14 18.94 -1.34
CA PRO A 131 -7.02 19.15 -0.18
C PRO A 131 -8.46 18.67 -0.33
N PRO A 132 -9.09 18.67 -1.52
CA PRO A 132 -10.44 18.13 -1.69
C PRO A 132 -10.55 16.63 -1.41
N ILE A 133 -9.42 15.88 -1.46
CA ILE A 133 -9.37 14.43 -1.20
C ILE A 133 -8.83 14.14 0.19
N TYR A 134 -7.56 14.52 0.47
CA TYR A 134 -6.92 14.07 1.72
C TYR A 134 -7.55 14.68 2.97
N ARG A 135 -8.03 15.94 2.94
CA ARG A 135 -8.63 16.58 4.12
C ARG A 135 -9.90 15.89 4.61
N PRO A 136 -10.95 15.68 3.78
CA PRO A 136 -12.12 14.95 4.24
C PRO A 136 -11.79 13.52 4.62
N THR A 137 -10.88 12.84 3.91
CA THR A 137 -10.44 11.48 4.27
C THR A 137 -9.84 11.45 5.66
N ILE A 138 -8.87 12.31 5.96
CA ILE A 138 -8.21 12.33 7.27
C ILE A 138 -9.20 12.75 8.37
N ASN A 139 -9.99 13.78 8.14
CA ASN A 139 -10.91 14.29 9.15
C ASN A 139 -12.07 13.32 9.50
N HIS A 140 -12.51 12.50 8.55
CA HIS A 140 -13.70 11.66 8.75
C HIS A 140 -13.38 10.16 8.80
N GLN A 141 -12.28 9.71 8.20
CA GLN A 141 -11.98 8.28 8.06
C GLN A 141 -10.66 7.86 8.72
N VAL A 142 -9.89 8.81 9.27
CA VAL A 142 -8.69 8.51 10.05
C VAL A 142 -8.92 8.83 11.52
N THR A 143 -8.37 8.01 12.41
CA THR A 143 -8.47 8.16 13.86
C THR A 143 -7.10 7.94 14.51
N GLY A 144 -7.05 8.08 15.83
CA GLY A 144 -5.82 7.90 16.61
C GLY A 144 -5.03 9.19 16.85
N PRO A 145 -4.05 9.15 17.76
CA PRO A 145 -3.38 10.35 18.26
C PRO A 145 -2.56 11.08 17.18
N ALA A 146 -2.09 10.37 16.17
CA ALA A 146 -1.28 10.95 15.08
C ALA A 146 -2.11 11.54 13.92
N ALA A 147 -3.45 11.52 13.96
CA ALA A 147 -4.29 12.01 12.85
C ALA A 147 -4.07 13.50 12.54
N ALA A 148 -3.95 14.33 13.58
CA ALA A 148 -3.65 15.76 13.40
C ALA A 148 -2.24 15.98 12.81
N THR A 149 -1.27 15.18 13.21
CA THR A 149 0.11 15.23 12.69
C THR A 149 0.15 14.82 11.22
N LEU A 150 -0.57 13.75 10.83
CA LEU A 150 -0.72 13.34 9.45
C LEU A 150 -1.32 14.47 8.60
N LEU A 151 -2.42 15.08 9.06
CA LEU A 151 -3.04 16.20 8.34
C LEU A 151 -2.10 17.40 8.17
N ALA A 152 -1.29 17.72 9.19
CA ALA A 152 -0.32 18.80 9.10
C ALA A 152 0.83 18.48 8.15
N ALA A 153 1.31 17.24 8.15
CA ALA A 153 2.32 16.77 7.21
C ALA A 153 1.82 16.85 5.77
N ASP A 154 0.62 16.32 5.47
CA ASP A 154 0.04 16.34 4.13
C ASP A 154 -0.23 17.75 3.61
N ARG A 155 -0.59 18.69 4.49
CA ARG A 155 -0.69 20.12 4.10
C ARG A 155 0.64 20.70 3.63
N SER A 156 1.72 20.41 4.37
CA SER A 156 3.08 20.86 4.03
C SER A 156 3.57 20.21 2.74
N ASP A 157 3.35 18.92 2.60
CA ASP A 157 3.78 18.13 1.46
C ASP A 157 3.01 18.55 0.19
N TYR A 158 1.70 18.75 0.29
CA TYR A 158 0.91 19.28 -0.83
C TYR A 158 1.39 20.65 -1.28
N ALA A 159 1.70 21.56 -0.36
CA ALA A 159 2.22 22.87 -0.72
C ALA A 159 3.53 22.79 -1.51
N ALA A 160 4.43 21.87 -1.13
CA ALA A 160 5.69 21.63 -1.81
C ALA A 160 5.48 20.96 -3.17
N LEU A 161 4.65 19.91 -3.24
CA LEU A 161 4.33 19.18 -4.48
C LEU A 161 3.66 20.10 -5.50
N ARG A 162 2.66 20.88 -5.07
CA ARG A 162 1.96 21.83 -5.90
C ARG A 162 2.88 22.88 -6.50
N ALA A 163 3.78 23.42 -5.68
CA ALA A 163 4.76 24.41 -6.14
C ALA A 163 5.74 23.80 -7.15
N ALA A 164 6.19 22.57 -6.94
CA ALA A 164 7.07 21.86 -7.86
C ALA A 164 6.40 21.50 -9.19
N ALA A 165 5.13 21.12 -9.13
CA ALA A 165 4.33 20.75 -10.32
C ALA A 165 3.66 21.95 -11.02
N HIS A 166 3.77 23.17 -10.46
CA HIS A 166 3.14 24.40 -10.98
C HIS A 166 1.61 24.30 -11.18
N VAL A 167 0.93 23.53 -10.30
CA VAL A 167 -0.53 23.36 -10.39
C VAL A 167 -1.29 24.34 -9.49
N ALA A 168 -2.52 24.67 -9.88
CA ALA A 168 -3.39 25.56 -9.12
C ALA A 168 -3.76 24.99 -7.73
N PRO A 169 -4.08 25.83 -6.74
CA PRO A 169 -4.57 25.38 -5.45
C PRO A 169 -5.81 24.48 -5.59
N GLY A 170 -5.84 23.38 -4.81
CA GLY A 170 -6.95 22.43 -4.84
C GLY A 170 -6.83 21.33 -5.90
N GLN A 171 -5.97 21.48 -6.89
CA GLN A 171 -5.78 20.48 -7.93
C GLN A 171 -4.84 19.35 -7.46
N PRO A 172 -4.98 18.12 -7.98
CA PRO A 172 -4.00 17.07 -7.77
C PRO A 172 -2.62 17.50 -8.30
N ALA A 173 -1.58 17.22 -7.52
CA ALA A 173 -0.19 17.55 -7.87
C ALA A 173 0.57 16.41 -8.53
N GLY A 174 -0.12 15.31 -8.89
CA GLY A 174 0.47 14.14 -9.52
C GLY A 174 -0.54 13.05 -9.82
N ARG A 175 -0.05 11.95 -10.40
CA ARG A 175 -0.78 10.68 -10.61
C ARG A 175 -0.12 9.58 -9.80
N GLY A 176 -0.87 8.52 -9.49
CA GLY A 176 -0.32 7.32 -8.92
C GLY A 176 0.20 6.37 -9.99
N TYR A 177 1.22 5.61 -9.63
CA TYR A 177 1.82 4.58 -10.49
C TYR A 177 2.00 3.26 -9.74
N ALA A 178 1.50 3.18 -8.51
CA ALA A 178 1.55 1.95 -7.73
C ALA A 178 0.41 1.00 -8.12
N VAL A 179 0.71 -0.29 -8.00
CA VAL A 179 -0.24 -1.39 -8.17
C VAL A 179 -0.40 -2.04 -6.81
N GLU A 180 -1.63 -2.15 -6.31
CA GLU A 180 -1.94 -2.87 -5.08
C GLU A 180 -1.94 -4.37 -5.37
N ALA A 181 -0.79 -5.02 -5.19
CA ALA A 181 -0.52 -6.37 -5.69
C ALA A 181 -1.10 -7.46 -4.79
N ALA A 182 -0.98 -7.30 -3.48
CA ALA A 182 -1.34 -8.35 -2.53
C ALA A 182 -1.64 -7.78 -1.14
N TYR A 183 -2.17 -8.63 -0.27
CA TYR A 183 -2.41 -8.30 1.12
C TYR A 183 -2.19 -9.50 2.04
N ARG A 184 -2.02 -9.21 3.33
CA ARG A 184 -2.10 -10.19 4.40
C ARG A 184 -2.87 -9.60 5.57
N LEU A 185 -3.92 -10.27 6.00
CA LEU A 185 -4.63 -9.91 7.21
C LEU A 185 -3.86 -10.49 8.40
N ALA A 186 -3.06 -9.65 9.05
CA ALA A 186 -2.18 -10.06 10.15
C ALA A 186 -2.95 -10.30 11.45
N ALA A 187 -4.06 -9.56 11.67
CA ALA A 187 -4.98 -9.74 12.78
C ALA A 187 -6.37 -9.24 12.39
N TYR A 188 -7.40 -9.88 12.95
CA TYR A 188 -8.79 -9.47 12.76
C TYR A 188 -9.64 -9.82 14.00
N THR A 189 -10.44 -8.84 14.37
CA THR A 189 -11.62 -8.96 15.24
C THR A 189 -12.73 -8.12 14.64
N PRO A 190 -14.01 -8.29 15.03
CA PRO A 190 -15.08 -7.42 14.55
C PRO A 190 -14.90 -5.91 14.87
N SER A 191 -14.03 -5.56 15.82
CA SER A 191 -13.78 -4.18 16.23
C SER A 191 -12.46 -3.59 15.74
N ALA A 192 -11.49 -4.42 15.29
CA ALA A 192 -10.16 -3.98 14.87
C ALA A 192 -9.49 -4.99 13.95
N ALA A 193 -8.72 -4.51 13.00
CA ALA A 193 -7.90 -5.36 12.14
C ALA A 193 -6.55 -4.71 11.85
N THR A 194 -5.58 -5.54 11.49
CA THR A 194 -4.27 -5.13 10.97
C THR A 194 -4.04 -5.80 9.64
N ALA A 195 -3.90 -5.02 8.59
CA ALA A 195 -3.62 -5.47 7.24
C ALA A 195 -2.22 -5.02 6.81
N ASP A 196 -1.44 -5.94 6.26
CA ASP A 196 -0.23 -5.64 5.51
C ASP A 196 -0.62 -5.56 4.03
N ILE A 197 -0.48 -4.40 3.42
CA ILE A 197 -0.81 -4.15 2.02
C ILE A 197 0.49 -4.08 1.23
N VAL A 198 0.58 -4.88 0.17
CA VAL A 198 1.76 -4.91 -0.71
C VAL A 198 1.46 -4.12 -1.96
N SER A 199 2.28 -3.11 -2.22
CA SER A 199 2.19 -2.29 -3.42
C SER A 199 3.48 -2.45 -4.25
N GLU A 200 3.33 -2.49 -5.55
CA GLU A 200 4.42 -2.50 -6.52
C GLU A 200 4.43 -1.16 -7.26
N GLY A 201 5.62 -0.63 -7.50
CA GLY A 201 5.76 0.64 -8.19
C GLY A 201 7.13 0.84 -8.82
N PRO A 202 7.28 1.83 -9.71
CA PRO A 202 8.55 2.11 -10.36
C PRO A 202 9.60 2.55 -9.34
N ALA A 203 10.77 1.92 -9.37
CA ALA A 203 11.96 2.41 -8.69
C ALA A 203 12.75 3.35 -9.60
N GLY A 204 13.49 4.30 -9.01
CA GLY A 204 14.19 5.35 -9.75
C GLY A 204 15.27 4.88 -10.72
N ASN A 205 15.59 3.60 -10.76
CA ASN A 205 16.57 2.96 -11.65
C ASN A 205 15.90 2.13 -12.78
N GLY A 206 14.61 2.29 -13.01
CA GLY A 206 13.86 1.54 -14.03
C GLY A 206 13.44 0.13 -13.60
N THR A 207 13.69 -0.26 -12.35
CA THR A 207 13.19 -1.51 -11.78
C THR A 207 11.84 -1.30 -11.08
N THR A 208 11.19 -2.38 -10.68
CA THR A 208 10.01 -2.36 -9.82
C THR A 208 10.42 -2.58 -8.38
N ALA A 209 9.99 -1.70 -7.49
CA ALA A 209 10.10 -1.90 -6.06
C ALA A 209 8.81 -2.51 -5.52
N ILE A 210 8.95 -3.43 -4.57
CA ILE A 210 7.85 -4.04 -3.85
C ILE A 210 7.95 -3.60 -2.39
N ALA A 211 6.88 -3.04 -1.85
CA ALA A 211 6.86 -2.70 -0.44
C ALA A 211 5.56 -3.10 0.22
N VAL A 212 5.65 -3.33 1.52
CA VAL A 212 4.52 -3.61 2.37
C VAL A 212 4.29 -2.44 3.32
N THR A 213 3.04 -2.01 3.41
CA THR A 213 2.61 -0.99 4.39
C THR A 213 1.66 -1.66 5.38
N ARG A 214 2.00 -1.59 6.66
CA ARG A 214 1.13 -2.07 7.73
C ARG A 214 0.10 -1.01 8.09
N ILE A 215 -1.17 -1.36 7.98
CA ILE A 215 -2.31 -0.47 8.20
C ILE A 215 -3.22 -1.08 9.25
N GLN A 216 -3.49 -0.32 10.30
CA GLN A 216 -4.47 -0.69 11.32
C GLN A 216 -5.80 -0.01 11.02
N VAL A 217 -6.89 -0.74 11.18
CA VAL A 217 -8.25 -0.23 11.07
C VAL A 217 -9.06 -0.61 12.31
N VAL A 218 -10.01 0.24 12.66
CA VAL A 218 -10.94 0.01 13.78
C VAL A 218 -12.36 0.25 13.30
N TRP A 219 -13.29 -0.61 13.76
CA TRP A 219 -14.72 -0.46 13.48
C TRP A 219 -15.33 0.60 14.37
N ARG A 220 -15.87 1.66 13.78
CA ARG A 220 -16.51 2.75 14.53
C ARG A 220 -17.67 3.34 13.75
N ARG A 221 -18.83 3.49 14.43
CA ARG A 221 -20.03 4.13 13.87
C ARG A 221 -20.49 3.48 12.56
N GLY A 222 -20.44 2.14 12.50
CA GLY A 222 -20.93 1.38 11.36
C GLY A 222 -20.00 1.37 10.14
N ASP A 223 -18.70 1.73 10.31
CA ASP A 223 -17.71 1.66 9.21
C ASP A 223 -16.28 1.52 9.75
N TRP A 224 -15.36 1.05 8.93
CA TRP A 224 -13.94 1.01 9.26
C TRP A 224 -13.29 2.39 9.20
N ARG A 225 -12.42 2.66 10.16
CA ARG A 225 -11.56 3.85 10.23
C ARG A 225 -10.12 3.43 10.27
N VAL A 226 -9.27 4.06 9.48
CA VAL A 226 -7.82 3.85 9.53
C VAL A 226 -7.24 4.51 10.77
N VAL A 227 -6.37 3.82 11.47
CA VAL A 227 -5.55 4.42 12.54
C VAL A 227 -4.38 5.13 11.89
N ALA A 228 -4.20 6.41 12.22
CA ALA A 228 -3.10 7.20 11.68
C ALA A 228 -1.75 6.53 11.98
N PRO A 229 -0.82 6.48 11.01
CA PRO A 229 0.48 5.87 11.19
C PRO A 229 1.30 6.58 12.27
N PRO A 230 2.20 5.89 12.97
CA PRO A 230 3.08 6.49 13.96
C PRO A 230 3.83 7.70 13.40
N GLY A 231 3.90 8.79 14.18
CA GLY A 231 4.55 10.03 13.74
C GLY A 231 3.83 10.75 12.59
N GLY A 232 2.63 10.32 12.17
CA GLY A 232 1.86 10.95 11.11
C GLY A 232 2.47 10.78 9.72
N THR A 233 3.20 9.69 9.48
CA THR A 233 3.76 9.37 8.16
C THR A 233 3.71 7.88 7.86
N TRP A 234 3.24 7.52 6.67
CA TRP A 234 3.18 6.12 6.23
C TRP A 234 4.56 5.48 6.07
N ALA A 235 5.61 6.26 5.86
CA ALA A 235 6.98 5.76 5.80
C ALA A 235 7.41 5.01 7.07
N SER A 236 6.85 5.38 8.23
CA SER A 236 7.12 4.68 9.50
C SER A 236 6.48 3.29 9.61
N SER A 237 5.49 3.01 8.76
CA SER A 237 4.74 1.75 8.71
C SER A 237 5.05 0.93 7.46
N ALA A 238 5.97 1.39 6.61
CA ALA A 238 6.34 0.76 5.36
C ALA A 238 7.73 0.11 5.43
N SER A 239 7.89 -0.99 4.70
CA SER A 239 9.17 -1.67 4.50
C SER A 239 9.22 -2.28 3.10
N THR A 240 10.43 -2.46 2.55
CA THR A 240 10.62 -3.17 1.28
C THR A 240 10.59 -4.68 1.51
N VAL A 241 10.06 -5.40 0.53
CA VAL A 241 10.08 -6.87 0.50
C VAL A 241 10.60 -7.34 -0.85
N SER A 242 11.15 -8.56 -0.90
CA SER A 242 11.73 -9.12 -2.12
C SER A 242 10.76 -10.03 -2.89
N SER A 243 9.60 -10.38 -2.32
CA SER A 243 8.62 -11.25 -2.96
C SER A 243 7.24 -11.13 -2.31
N LEU A 244 6.23 -11.65 -3.01
CA LEU A 244 4.84 -11.74 -2.51
C LEU A 244 4.58 -13.02 -1.68
N ARG A 245 5.61 -13.79 -1.34
CA ARG A 245 5.43 -15.03 -0.56
C ARG A 245 4.81 -14.74 0.80
N GLY A 246 3.73 -15.43 1.15
CA GLY A 246 2.99 -15.25 2.41
C GLY A 246 1.95 -14.13 2.38
N TYR A 247 1.70 -13.56 1.21
CA TYR A 247 0.61 -12.63 0.96
C TYR A 247 -0.41 -13.27 0.03
N THR A 248 -1.66 -12.87 0.17
CA THR A 248 -2.75 -13.23 -0.75
C THR A 248 -2.76 -12.22 -1.88
N ALA A 249 -2.54 -12.66 -3.11
CA ALA A 249 -2.61 -11.79 -4.27
C ALA A 249 -4.04 -11.24 -4.43
N PHE A 250 -4.15 -9.96 -4.75
CA PHE A 250 -5.41 -9.47 -5.28
C PHE A 250 -5.66 -10.11 -6.66
N PRO A 251 -6.92 -10.43 -7.02
CA PRO A 251 -7.20 -10.99 -8.34
C PRO A 251 -6.77 -10.03 -9.44
N ASN A 252 -6.42 -10.57 -10.60
CA ASN A 252 -5.79 -9.87 -11.72
C ASN A 252 -6.39 -8.48 -11.99
N GLN A 253 -5.52 -7.48 -11.95
CA GLN A 253 -5.75 -6.17 -12.54
C GLN A 253 -5.57 -6.30 -14.06
N ARG A 254 -6.66 -6.24 -14.82
CA ARG A 254 -6.63 -6.18 -16.28
C ARG A 254 -6.86 -4.77 -16.76
#